data_5306f3a9bb25f3307d0507602c16a2e9
#
_entry.id   5306f3a9bb25f3307d0507602c16a2e9
#
_cell.length_a   1.000
_cell.length_b   1.000
_cell.length_c   1.000
_cell.angle_alpha   90.00
_cell.angle_beta   90.00
_cell.angle_gamma   90.00
#
_symmetry.space_group_name_H-M   'P 1'
#
loop_
_entity.id
_entity.type
_entity.pdbx_description
1 polymer ?
#
loop_
_entity_poly.entity_id
_entity_poly.type
_entity_poly.pdbx_seq_one_letter_code
_entity_poly.pdbx_strand_id
1 'polypeptide(L)'
;MQPLSIEQAHKISPLFQGLIQSHPMCTAVLEGVYPGRVYVDNLTQPRTALLTTYIESEAHGTWCFLAGEPENDGFNQSLNSAIFSRQIIARNTPILFFTCDPDNWGGQMDTVMAPYPCIWIPRYHFMGRRVSIDWRAALPPSFTIEPMNEDLRELRGLQIPEDVATTLSKWKTMTHPRFTDFGFVVLDRTRPRLAIVSWATVDFIAAGAGDLGFFTQPDYRRSGLGTIAASAALEHGFAIGLERVNWTCDATNPGSVRTAEKLGLERVEDYQQAVLLMNEKSHMAFFRRD
;
A
#
# COMPACT_ATOMS: atom_id res chain seq x y z
N MET A 1 -8.53 23.99 -6.06
CA MET A 1 -8.15 22.60 -6.42
C MET A 1 -9.04 22.13 -7.58
N GLN A 2 -8.46 21.58 -8.66
CA GLN A 2 -9.16 21.19 -9.88
C GLN A 2 -8.82 19.73 -10.22
N PRO A 3 -9.79 18.90 -10.66
CA PRO A 3 -9.51 17.53 -11.06
C PRO A 3 -8.72 17.50 -12.37
N LEU A 4 -7.72 16.64 -12.45
CA LEU A 4 -6.93 16.37 -13.64
C LEU A 4 -7.33 15.00 -14.19
N SER A 5 -7.54 14.90 -15.51
CA SER A 5 -7.88 13.60 -16.10
C SER A 5 -6.68 12.65 -16.04
N ILE A 6 -6.95 11.35 -15.95
CA ILE A 6 -5.88 10.37 -15.83
C ILE A 6 -4.97 10.32 -17.07
N GLU A 7 -5.51 10.63 -18.25
CA GLU A 7 -4.73 10.72 -19.50
C GLU A 7 -3.72 11.88 -19.47
N GLN A 8 -3.95 12.87 -18.62
CA GLN A 8 -3.06 14.01 -18.43
C GLN A 8 -2.17 13.87 -17.19
N ALA A 9 -2.45 12.89 -16.33
CA ALA A 9 -1.77 12.72 -15.05
C ALA A 9 -0.25 12.51 -15.20
N HIS A 10 0.18 11.86 -16.29
CA HIS A 10 1.60 11.68 -16.58
C HIS A 10 2.38 13.01 -16.71
N LYS A 11 1.71 14.14 -17.05
CA LYS A 11 2.35 15.45 -17.21
C LYS A 11 2.83 16.04 -15.89
N ILE A 12 2.24 15.61 -14.77
CA ILE A 12 2.60 16.06 -13.44
C ILE A 12 3.52 15.11 -12.69
N SER A 13 3.95 14.01 -13.32
CA SER A 13 4.93 13.08 -12.72
C SER A 13 6.17 13.77 -12.16
N PRO A 14 6.71 14.86 -12.75
CA PRO A 14 7.84 15.58 -12.17
C PRO A 14 7.58 16.14 -10.76
N LEU A 15 6.34 16.51 -10.42
CA LEU A 15 6.00 16.95 -9.06
C LEU A 15 6.12 15.82 -8.03
N PHE A 16 5.89 14.59 -8.46
CA PHE A 16 5.90 13.37 -7.61
C PHE A 16 7.24 12.63 -7.65
N GLN A 17 8.33 13.25 -8.14
CA GLN A 17 9.57 12.53 -8.42
C GLN A 17 10.16 11.81 -7.20
N GLY A 18 10.11 12.43 -6.02
CA GLY A 18 10.54 11.79 -4.77
C GLY A 18 9.63 10.61 -4.38
N LEU A 19 8.31 10.77 -4.52
CA LEU A 19 7.34 9.74 -4.16
C LEU A 19 7.31 8.56 -5.13
N ILE A 20 7.53 8.76 -6.43
CA ILE A 20 7.56 7.71 -7.45
C ILE A 20 8.62 6.65 -7.17
N GLN A 21 9.75 7.04 -6.61
CA GLN A 21 10.83 6.11 -6.29
C GLN A 21 10.48 5.21 -5.10
N SER A 22 9.84 5.78 -4.10
CA SER A 22 9.50 5.11 -2.84
C SER A 22 8.14 4.44 -2.85
N HIS A 23 7.20 4.92 -3.68
CA HIS A 23 5.81 4.46 -3.70
C HIS A 23 5.34 4.10 -5.11
N PRO A 24 5.48 2.84 -5.56
CA PRO A 24 4.98 2.34 -6.85
C PRO A 24 3.51 2.67 -7.09
N MET A 25 2.72 2.75 -6.02
CA MET A 25 1.32 3.19 -6.04
C MET A 25 1.13 4.54 -6.76
N CYS A 26 2.04 5.51 -6.56
CA CYS A 26 1.99 6.79 -7.27
C CYS A 26 2.11 6.59 -8.79
N THR A 27 3.11 5.81 -9.22
CA THR A 27 3.32 5.49 -10.63
C THR A 27 2.12 4.75 -11.21
N ALA A 28 1.61 3.74 -10.51
CA ALA A 28 0.49 2.93 -10.97
C ALA A 28 -0.78 3.77 -11.22
N VAL A 29 -1.05 4.77 -10.38
CA VAL A 29 -2.17 5.71 -10.57
C VAL A 29 -1.86 6.71 -11.67
N LEU A 30 -0.66 7.34 -11.71
CA LEU A 30 -0.29 8.33 -12.73
C LEU A 30 -0.28 7.75 -14.14
N GLU A 31 0.02 6.46 -14.26
CA GLU A 31 -0.01 5.73 -15.53
C GLU A 31 -1.38 5.10 -15.85
N GLY A 32 -2.38 5.27 -14.98
CA GLY A 32 -3.73 4.73 -15.14
C GLY A 32 -3.85 3.21 -15.00
N VAL A 33 -2.80 2.53 -14.56
CA VAL A 33 -2.83 1.06 -14.29
C VAL A 33 -3.73 0.76 -13.11
N TYR A 34 -3.71 1.63 -12.11
CA TYR A 34 -4.55 1.54 -10.92
C TYR A 34 -5.57 2.68 -10.87
N PRO A 35 -6.79 2.41 -10.36
CA PRO A 35 -7.78 3.47 -10.18
C PRO A 35 -7.33 4.46 -9.11
N GLY A 36 -7.46 5.74 -9.41
CA GLY A 36 -7.14 6.83 -8.51
C GLY A 36 -7.67 8.15 -9.04
N ARG A 37 -7.44 9.21 -8.29
CA ARG A 37 -7.83 10.56 -8.68
C ARG A 37 -6.65 11.51 -8.49
N VAL A 38 -6.54 12.45 -9.39
CA VAL A 38 -5.48 13.48 -9.36
C VAL A 38 -6.13 14.86 -9.37
N TYR A 39 -5.61 15.72 -8.52
CA TYR A 39 -6.06 17.11 -8.39
C TYR A 39 -4.85 18.04 -8.39
N VAL A 40 -5.01 19.19 -9.02
CA VAL A 40 -3.97 20.22 -9.11
C VAL A 40 -4.50 21.59 -8.69
N ASP A 41 -3.62 22.51 -8.35
CA ASP A 41 -3.95 23.92 -8.12
C ASP A 41 -4.30 24.62 -9.43
N ASN A 42 -3.56 24.33 -10.50
CA ASN A 42 -3.70 24.94 -11.82
C ASN A 42 -3.51 23.91 -12.93
N LEU A 43 -4.42 23.85 -13.90
CA LEU A 43 -4.39 22.87 -15.00
C LEU A 43 -3.28 23.17 -16.04
N THR A 44 -2.85 24.43 -16.16
CA THR A 44 -1.86 24.84 -17.16
C THR A 44 -0.44 24.75 -16.61
N GLN A 45 -0.23 25.21 -15.37
CA GLN A 45 1.06 25.25 -14.68
C GLN A 45 0.87 24.76 -13.25
N PRO A 46 0.72 23.46 -13.04
CA PRO A 46 0.53 22.91 -11.70
C PRO A 46 1.80 23.06 -10.87
N ARG A 47 1.65 23.58 -9.64
CA ARG A 47 2.71 23.72 -8.65
C ARG A 47 2.47 22.86 -7.43
N THR A 48 1.20 22.51 -7.17
CA THR A 48 0.77 21.67 -6.06
C THR A 48 -0.24 20.66 -6.57
N ALA A 49 -0.06 19.40 -6.21
CA ALA A 49 -0.91 18.31 -6.63
C ALA A 49 -1.22 17.35 -5.49
N LEU A 50 -2.42 16.77 -5.56
CA LEU A 50 -2.85 15.63 -4.75
C LEU A 50 -3.13 14.45 -5.67
N LEU A 51 -2.60 13.28 -5.31
CA LEU A 51 -2.99 11.99 -5.86
C LEU A 51 -3.66 11.18 -4.74
N THR A 52 -4.82 10.59 -5.03
CA THR A 52 -5.48 9.66 -4.10
C THR A 52 -5.69 8.32 -4.78
N THR A 53 -5.44 7.24 -4.05
CA THR A 53 -5.85 5.91 -4.51
C THR A 53 -7.33 5.72 -4.20
N TYR A 54 -8.05 5.15 -5.16
CA TYR A 54 -9.42 4.73 -4.95
C TYR A 54 -9.43 3.28 -4.49
N ILE A 55 -9.52 3.07 -3.17
CA ILE A 55 -9.72 1.73 -2.61
C ILE A 55 -11.14 1.73 -2.02
N GLU A 56 -12.03 0.95 -2.60
CA GLU A 56 -13.43 0.82 -2.13
C GLU A 56 -13.56 0.15 -0.75
N SER A 57 -12.46 -0.35 -0.20
CA SER A 57 -12.47 -1.05 1.08
C SER A 57 -12.60 -0.07 2.26
N GLU A 58 -13.71 -0.17 2.97
CA GLU A 58 -13.95 0.56 4.23
C GLU A 58 -12.92 0.26 5.32
N ALA A 59 -12.19 -0.85 5.20
CA ALA A 59 -11.29 -1.35 6.25
C ALA A 59 -9.88 -0.73 6.22
N HIS A 60 -9.40 -0.27 5.07
CA HIS A 60 -7.97 0.02 4.88
C HIS A 60 -7.61 1.51 4.73
N GLY A 61 -8.60 2.41 4.69
CA GLY A 61 -8.34 3.84 4.48
C GLY A 61 -7.98 4.21 3.05
N THR A 62 -7.67 5.49 2.82
CA THR A 62 -7.27 6.02 1.52
C THR A 62 -5.86 6.57 1.60
N TRP A 63 -5.02 6.20 0.66
CA TRP A 63 -3.68 6.75 0.51
C TRP A 63 -3.72 8.02 -0.32
N CYS A 64 -3.12 9.07 0.22
CA CYS A 64 -3.04 10.39 -0.34
C CYS A 64 -1.59 10.78 -0.48
N PHE A 65 -1.19 11.27 -1.65
CA PHE A 65 0.16 11.75 -1.92
C PHE A 65 0.08 13.21 -2.30
N LEU A 66 0.73 14.06 -1.51
CA LEU A 66 0.83 15.49 -1.75
C LEU A 66 2.20 15.82 -2.32
N ALA A 67 2.23 16.61 -3.39
CA ALA A 67 3.48 16.94 -4.04
C ALA A 67 3.51 18.41 -4.47
N GLY A 68 4.73 18.99 -4.51
CA GLY A 68 4.98 20.35 -4.96
C GLY A 68 5.03 21.38 -3.81
N GLU A 69 4.53 22.60 -4.05
CA GLU A 69 4.64 23.72 -3.11
C GLU A 69 3.71 23.55 -1.90
N PRO A 70 4.25 23.42 -0.67
CA PRO A 70 3.43 23.29 0.54
C PRO A 70 2.67 24.56 0.90
N GLU A 71 3.27 25.75 0.66
CA GLU A 71 2.70 27.05 1.02
C GLU A 71 1.64 27.55 0.01
N ASN A 72 0.86 26.63 -0.56
CA ASN A 72 -0.25 26.94 -1.44
C ASN A 72 -1.58 26.99 -0.65
N ASP A 73 -1.80 28.09 0.07
CA ASP A 73 -2.97 28.28 0.97
C ASP A 73 -4.30 28.00 0.27
N GLY A 74 -4.46 28.48 -0.97
CA GLY A 74 -5.69 28.26 -1.74
C GLY A 74 -5.95 26.79 -2.06
N PHE A 75 -4.89 26.04 -2.36
CA PHE A 75 -4.98 24.60 -2.56
C PHE A 75 -5.27 23.88 -1.24
N ASN A 76 -4.55 24.21 -0.17
CA ASN A 76 -4.69 23.58 1.15
C ASN A 76 -6.08 23.77 1.75
N GLN A 77 -6.67 24.97 1.66
CA GLN A 77 -8.04 25.24 2.08
C GLN A 77 -9.07 24.49 1.24
N SER A 78 -8.86 24.42 -0.09
CA SER A 78 -9.71 23.66 -1.00
C SER A 78 -9.65 22.17 -0.70
N LEU A 79 -8.47 21.64 -0.39
CA LEU A 79 -8.25 20.24 -0.01
C LEU A 79 -8.97 19.91 1.30
N ASN A 80 -8.81 20.74 2.33
CA ASN A 80 -9.56 20.60 3.59
C ASN A 80 -11.08 20.51 3.31
N SER A 81 -11.62 21.49 2.60
CA SER A 81 -13.05 21.54 2.27
C SER A 81 -13.51 20.28 1.52
N ALA A 82 -12.71 19.79 0.56
CA ALA A 82 -13.03 18.63 -0.24
C ALA A 82 -12.97 17.30 0.55
N ILE A 83 -12.06 17.19 1.53
CA ILE A 83 -11.99 16.06 2.45
C ILE A 83 -13.26 16.00 3.31
N PHE A 84 -13.60 17.09 3.99
CA PHE A 84 -14.72 17.10 4.95
C PHE A 84 -16.09 17.11 4.28
N SER A 85 -16.21 17.60 3.05
CA SER A 85 -17.42 17.43 2.22
C SER A 85 -17.51 16.06 1.53
N ARG A 86 -16.52 15.17 1.71
CA ARG A 86 -16.47 13.85 1.09
C ARG A 86 -16.48 13.86 -0.45
N GLN A 87 -15.94 14.91 -1.07
CA GLN A 87 -15.89 15.03 -2.54
C GLN A 87 -14.77 14.18 -3.16
N ILE A 88 -13.65 14.04 -2.45
CA ILE A 88 -12.44 13.38 -2.97
C ILE A 88 -12.16 12.01 -2.37
N ILE A 89 -12.93 11.60 -1.39
CA ILE A 89 -12.80 10.32 -0.68
C ILE A 89 -14.13 9.59 -0.63
N ALA A 90 -14.10 8.27 -0.44
CA ALA A 90 -15.31 7.48 -0.25
C ALA A 90 -16.06 7.92 1.02
N ARG A 91 -17.38 7.78 1.00
CA ARG A 91 -18.26 8.27 2.09
C ARG A 91 -17.89 7.68 3.45
N ASN A 92 -17.49 6.42 3.47
CA ASN A 92 -17.20 5.67 4.69
C ASN A 92 -15.69 5.52 4.97
N THR A 93 -14.82 6.24 4.26
CA THR A 93 -13.38 6.20 4.49
C THR A 93 -13.08 6.54 5.96
N PRO A 94 -12.48 5.60 6.72
CA PRO A 94 -12.23 5.81 8.14
C PRO A 94 -10.95 6.56 8.43
N ILE A 95 -9.94 6.41 7.56
CA ILE A 95 -8.57 6.90 7.75
C ILE A 95 -8.03 7.43 6.44
N LEU A 96 -7.32 8.57 6.49
CA LEU A 96 -6.50 9.06 5.39
C LEU A 96 -5.03 9.01 5.80
N PHE A 97 -4.20 8.48 4.91
CA PHE A 97 -2.75 8.44 5.05
C PHE A 97 -2.14 9.39 4.03
N PHE A 98 -1.44 10.42 4.50
CA PHE A 98 -0.77 11.37 3.63
C PHE A 98 0.74 11.14 3.64
N THR A 99 1.32 10.98 2.46
CA THR A 99 2.76 11.02 2.23
C THR A 99 3.05 12.23 1.36
N CYS A 100 4.04 13.04 1.72
CA CYS A 100 4.29 14.34 1.13
C CYS A 100 5.69 14.41 0.52
N ASP A 101 5.81 15.14 -0.59
CA ASP A 101 7.08 15.50 -1.23
C ASP A 101 7.02 16.99 -1.66
N PRO A 102 7.91 17.85 -1.14
CA PRO A 102 8.93 17.59 -0.12
C PRO A 102 8.38 17.36 1.29
N ASP A 103 9.21 16.90 2.21
CA ASP A 103 8.84 16.57 3.60
C ASP A 103 8.40 17.76 4.46
N ASN A 104 8.59 19.00 3.97
CA ASN A 104 8.31 20.23 4.72
C ASN A 104 6.82 20.63 4.78
N TRP A 105 5.91 19.72 4.48
CA TRP A 105 4.46 19.92 4.62
C TRP A 105 3.96 20.03 6.08
N GLY A 106 4.84 19.83 7.07
CA GLY A 106 4.45 19.72 8.48
C GLY A 106 3.49 20.80 8.96
N GLY A 107 3.84 22.07 8.79
CA GLY A 107 2.98 23.18 9.23
C GLY A 107 1.70 23.33 8.41
N GLN A 108 1.67 22.90 7.18
CA GLN A 108 0.51 22.99 6.29
C GLN A 108 -0.52 21.87 6.54
N MET A 109 -0.06 20.73 7.05
CA MET A 109 -0.96 19.61 7.36
C MET A 109 -1.97 19.95 8.47
N ASP A 110 -1.63 20.87 9.39
CA ASP A 110 -2.60 21.36 10.39
C ASP A 110 -3.76 22.10 9.72
N THR A 111 -3.50 22.87 8.65
CA THR A 111 -4.56 23.51 7.86
C THR A 111 -5.37 22.49 7.07
N VAL A 112 -4.72 21.51 6.44
CA VAL A 112 -5.37 20.47 5.63
C VAL A 112 -6.27 19.58 6.49
N MET A 113 -5.87 19.28 7.73
CA MET A 113 -6.59 18.36 8.62
C MET A 113 -7.55 19.03 9.60
N ALA A 114 -7.52 20.37 9.74
CA ALA A 114 -8.40 21.10 10.64
C ALA A 114 -9.89 20.71 10.44
N PRO A 115 -10.70 20.55 11.50
CA PRO A 115 -10.41 20.82 12.91
C PRO A 115 -9.75 19.64 13.67
N TYR A 116 -9.41 18.54 13.02
CA TYR A 116 -8.79 17.39 13.68
C TYR A 116 -7.28 17.54 13.75
N PRO A 117 -6.64 16.97 14.79
CA PRO A 117 -5.19 17.01 14.89
C PRO A 117 -4.53 16.14 13.82
N CYS A 118 -3.39 16.60 13.30
CA CYS A 118 -2.51 15.80 12.46
C CYS A 118 -1.73 14.80 13.34
N ILE A 119 -1.84 13.51 13.05
CA ILE A 119 -1.07 12.47 13.72
C ILE A 119 0.09 12.07 12.82
N TRP A 120 1.32 12.21 13.30
CA TRP A 120 2.51 11.84 12.56
C TRP A 120 3.01 10.47 12.97
N ILE A 121 3.27 9.60 11.98
CA ILE A 121 3.76 8.23 12.18
C ILE A 121 5.11 8.10 11.49
N PRO A 122 6.18 7.72 12.23
CA PRO A 122 7.46 7.43 11.62
C PRO A 122 7.37 6.14 10.79
N ARG A 123 7.84 6.20 9.55
CA ARG A 123 7.81 5.10 8.60
C ARG A 123 9.22 4.78 8.13
N TYR A 124 9.46 3.51 7.88
CA TYR A 124 10.65 3.04 7.18
C TYR A 124 10.28 2.54 5.78
N HIS A 125 11.09 2.94 4.82
CA HIS A 125 11.04 2.42 3.46
C HIS A 125 12.23 1.51 3.22
N PHE A 126 11.93 0.28 2.80
CA PHE A 126 12.89 -0.73 2.39
C PHE A 126 12.74 -1.04 0.90
N MET A 127 13.83 -1.44 0.27
CA MET A 127 13.86 -1.84 -1.15
C MET A 127 14.64 -3.14 -1.32
N GLY A 128 14.12 -4.03 -2.16
CA GLY A 128 14.79 -5.26 -2.55
C GLY A 128 14.94 -5.36 -4.06
N ARG A 129 16.09 -5.90 -4.51
CA ARG A 129 16.41 -6.15 -5.91
C ARG A 129 16.79 -7.61 -6.19
N ARG A 130 16.74 -8.46 -5.17
CA ARG A 130 17.10 -9.88 -5.24
C ARG A 130 16.43 -10.67 -4.14
N VAL A 131 16.34 -11.97 -4.34
CA VAL A 131 15.89 -12.91 -3.30
C VAL A 131 17.10 -13.32 -2.45
N SER A 132 16.97 -13.27 -1.13
CA SER A 132 18.04 -13.61 -0.18
C SER A 132 17.80 -14.94 0.55
N ILE A 133 16.59 -15.50 0.46
CA ILE A 133 16.17 -16.70 1.20
C ILE A 133 15.72 -17.79 0.23
N ASP A 134 16.28 -18.98 0.37
CA ASP A 134 15.70 -20.19 -0.22
C ASP A 134 14.47 -20.60 0.61
N TRP A 135 13.32 -20.09 0.21
CA TRP A 135 12.06 -20.33 0.91
C TRP A 135 11.62 -21.80 0.82
N ARG A 136 12.04 -22.54 -0.23
CA ARG A 136 11.69 -23.97 -0.38
C ARG A 136 12.40 -24.81 0.67
N ALA A 137 13.67 -24.54 0.91
CA ALA A 137 14.42 -25.21 1.98
C ALA A 137 13.94 -24.79 3.39
N ALA A 138 13.41 -23.57 3.54
CA ALA A 138 12.91 -23.05 4.81
C ALA A 138 11.47 -23.46 5.13
N LEU A 139 10.68 -23.93 4.14
CA LEU A 139 9.27 -24.29 4.32
C LEU A 139 9.13 -25.60 5.10
N PRO A 140 8.49 -25.60 6.28
CA PRO A 140 8.28 -26.82 7.02
C PRO A 140 7.34 -27.81 6.28
N PRO A 141 7.54 -29.12 6.38
CA PRO A 141 6.78 -30.14 5.61
C PRO A 141 5.26 -30.10 5.80
N SER A 142 4.80 -29.53 6.91
CA SER A 142 3.37 -29.37 7.24
C SER A 142 2.66 -28.29 6.44
N PHE A 143 3.40 -27.49 5.70
CA PHE A 143 2.87 -26.35 4.95
C PHE A 143 3.14 -26.48 3.46
N THR A 144 2.30 -25.83 2.66
CA THR A 144 2.55 -25.64 1.22
C THR A 144 2.34 -24.18 0.85
N ILE A 145 2.96 -23.77 -0.25
CA ILE A 145 2.74 -22.47 -0.85
C ILE A 145 1.98 -22.65 -2.15
N GLU A 146 0.92 -21.86 -2.30
CA GLU A 146 0.12 -21.84 -3.52
C GLU A 146 0.04 -20.39 -4.06
N PRO A 147 -0.08 -20.18 -5.39
CA PRO A 147 -0.39 -18.90 -5.94
C PRO A 147 -1.73 -18.37 -5.41
N MET A 148 -1.79 -17.07 -5.14
CA MET A 148 -3.01 -16.40 -4.72
C MET A 148 -3.82 -16.01 -5.96
N ASN A 149 -4.71 -16.91 -6.39
CA ASN A 149 -5.56 -16.77 -7.57
C ASN A 149 -6.93 -17.40 -7.33
N GLU A 150 -7.83 -17.39 -8.33
CA GLU A 150 -9.17 -17.95 -8.24
C GLU A 150 -9.19 -19.47 -8.01
N ASP A 151 -8.11 -20.21 -8.38
CA ASP A 151 -8.03 -21.66 -8.17
C ASP A 151 -8.07 -22.04 -6.69
N LEU A 152 -7.69 -21.11 -5.80
CA LEU A 152 -7.84 -21.31 -4.35
C LEU A 152 -9.28 -21.64 -3.94
N ARG A 153 -10.28 -21.13 -4.67
CA ARG A 153 -11.71 -21.37 -4.41
C ARG A 153 -12.13 -22.82 -4.73
N GLU A 154 -11.36 -23.50 -5.55
CA GLU A 154 -11.60 -24.90 -5.95
C GLU A 154 -11.04 -25.88 -4.93
N LEU A 155 -10.16 -25.45 -4.04
CA LEU A 155 -9.58 -26.30 -3.00
C LEU A 155 -10.64 -26.70 -1.97
N ARG A 156 -11.00 -27.97 -1.97
CA ARG A 156 -12.08 -28.51 -1.13
C ARG A 156 -11.82 -28.26 0.37
N GLY A 157 -12.73 -27.54 0.99
CA GLY A 157 -12.70 -27.27 2.43
C GLY A 157 -11.73 -26.16 2.85
N LEU A 158 -11.12 -25.43 1.90
CA LEU A 158 -10.27 -24.28 2.20
C LEU A 158 -11.09 -23.17 2.84
N GLN A 159 -10.61 -22.67 3.97
CA GLN A 159 -11.10 -21.44 4.59
C GLN A 159 -10.25 -20.28 4.09
N ILE A 160 -10.87 -19.39 3.29
CA ILE A 160 -10.20 -18.21 2.74
C ILE A 160 -10.46 -17.05 3.70
N PRO A 161 -9.40 -16.40 4.28
CA PRO A 161 -9.54 -15.21 5.08
C PRO A 161 -10.18 -14.06 4.29
N GLU A 162 -10.90 -13.18 4.99
CA GLU A 162 -11.62 -12.05 4.37
C GLU A 162 -10.69 -11.14 3.57
N ASP A 163 -9.49 -10.86 4.09
CA ASP A 163 -8.49 -10.04 3.39
C ASP A 163 -8.06 -10.66 2.05
N VAL A 164 -7.82 -11.99 2.02
CA VAL A 164 -7.46 -12.72 0.80
C VAL A 164 -8.64 -12.71 -0.18
N ALA A 165 -9.86 -12.97 0.30
CA ALA A 165 -11.05 -12.95 -0.54
C ALA A 165 -11.32 -11.57 -1.13
N THR A 166 -11.11 -10.50 -0.36
CA THR A 166 -11.24 -9.11 -0.79
C THR A 166 -10.19 -8.79 -1.84
N THR A 167 -8.93 -9.17 -1.64
CA THR A 167 -7.85 -8.97 -2.61
C THR A 167 -8.14 -9.67 -3.94
N LEU A 168 -8.54 -10.94 -3.92
CA LEU A 168 -8.92 -11.68 -5.13
C LEU A 168 -10.10 -11.03 -5.85
N SER A 169 -11.10 -10.57 -5.10
CA SER A 169 -12.26 -9.88 -5.69
C SER A 169 -11.85 -8.56 -6.34
N LYS A 170 -10.96 -7.79 -5.71
CA LYS A 170 -10.39 -6.56 -6.25
C LYS A 170 -9.61 -6.84 -7.55
N TRP A 171 -8.70 -7.80 -7.55
CA TRP A 171 -7.90 -8.14 -8.73
C TRP A 171 -8.79 -8.53 -9.93
N LYS A 172 -9.87 -9.27 -9.67
CA LYS A 172 -10.85 -9.65 -10.71
C LYS A 172 -11.53 -8.46 -11.38
N THR A 173 -11.65 -7.32 -10.70
CA THR A 173 -12.25 -6.10 -11.26
C THR A 173 -11.26 -5.25 -12.04
N MET A 174 -9.97 -5.53 -11.94
CA MET A 174 -8.92 -4.79 -12.63
C MET A 174 -8.82 -5.23 -14.09
N THR A 175 -9.17 -4.33 -14.99
CA THR A 175 -9.25 -4.63 -16.44
C THR A 175 -8.11 -4.01 -17.26
N HIS A 176 -7.24 -3.22 -16.62
CA HIS A 176 -6.15 -2.58 -17.34
C HIS A 176 -5.14 -3.64 -17.87
N PRO A 177 -4.71 -3.59 -19.15
CA PRO A 177 -3.83 -4.62 -19.74
C PRO A 177 -2.47 -4.77 -19.05
N ARG A 178 -1.98 -3.73 -18.37
CA ARG A 178 -0.72 -3.76 -17.61
C ARG A 178 -0.91 -4.13 -16.14
N PHE A 179 -2.13 -4.48 -15.72
CA PHE A 179 -2.36 -4.95 -14.36
C PHE A 179 -1.79 -6.38 -14.20
N THR A 180 -0.85 -6.54 -13.30
CA THR A 180 -0.12 -7.80 -13.10
C THR A 180 0.16 -8.11 -11.63
N ASP A 181 -0.61 -7.53 -10.70
CA ASP A 181 -0.47 -7.81 -9.28
C ASP A 181 -0.66 -9.30 -9.00
N PHE A 182 0.06 -9.82 -8.03
CA PHE A 182 0.07 -11.23 -7.68
C PHE A 182 0.34 -11.45 -6.19
N GLY A 183 0.19 -12.69 -5.75
CA GLY A 183 0.51 -13.07 -4.38
C GLY A 183 0.66 -14.58 -4.20
N PHE A 184 1.06 -14.95 -2.99
CA PHE A 184 1.20 -16.35 -2.56
C PHE A 184 0.60 -16.51 -1.18
N VAL A 185 -0.01 -17.67 -0.95
CA VAL A 185 -0.58 -18.09 0.32
C VAL A 185 0.16 -19.29 0.88
N VAL A 186 0.32 -19.35 2.19
CA VAL A 186 0.81 -20.54 2.91
C VAL A 186 -0.37 -21.28 3.48
N LEU A 187 -0.48 -22.56 3.17
CA LEU A 187 -1.53 -23.45 3.63
C LEU A 187 -1.01 -24.41 4.71
N ASP A 188 -1.75 -24.51 5.82
CA ASP A 188 -1.53 -25.53 6.84
C ASP A 188 -2.30 -26.81 6.47
N ARG A 189 -1.55 -27.89 6.23
CA ARG A 189 -2.08 -29.23 5.87
C ARG A 189 -2.33 -30.14 7.07
N THR A 190 -1.97 -29.71 8.26
CA THR A 190 -2.17 -30.54 9.48
C THR A 190 -3.57 -30.41 10.05
N ARG A 191 -4.30 -29.38 9.66
CA ARG A 191 -5.66 -29.15 10.16
C ARG A 191 -6.69 -30.04 9.45
N PRO A 192 -7.78 -30.44 10.13
CA PRO A 192 -8.87 -31.15 9.52
C PRO A 192 -9.51 -30.45 8.32
N ARG A 193 -9.43 -29.12 8.31
CA ARG A 193 -9.78 -28.27 7.18
C ARG A 193 -8.55 -27.45 6.78
N LEU A 194 -8.26 -27.45 5.48
CA LEU A 194 -7.18 -26.67 4.92
C LEU A 194 -7.37 -25.19 5.24
N ALA A 195 -6.33 -24.51 5.68
CA ALA A 195 -6.41 -23.11 6.12
C ALA A 195 -5.26 -22.29 5.55
N ILE A 196 -5.57 -21.09 5.07
CA ILE A 196 -4.57 -20.06 4.75
C ILE A 196 -4.11 -19.43 6.07
N VAL A 197 -2.83 -19.55 6.36
CA VAL A 197 -2.23 -19.11 7.63
C VAL A 197 -1.24 -17.95 7.49
N SER A 198 -0.75 -17.72 6.27
CA SER A 198 0.06 -16.57 5.93
C SER A 198 -0.08 -16.28 4.44
N TRP A 199 0.11 -15.05 4.03
CA TRP A 199 0.12 -14.64 2.61
C TRP A 199 1.00 -13.43 2.39
N ALA A 200 1.44 -13.28 1.15
CA ALA A 200 2.15 -12.11 0.67
C ALA A 200 1.62 -11.70 -0.70
N THR A 201 1.54 -10.40 -0.94
CA THR A 201 1.15 -9.80 -2.23
C THR A 201 2.23 -8.86 -2.72
N VAL A 202 2.34 -8.72 -4.04
CA VAL A 202 3.04 -7.61 -4.68
C VAL A 202 1.99 -6.86 -5.47
N ASP A 203 1.68 -5.68 -4.97
CA ASP A 203 0.62 -4.82 -5.48
C ASP A 203 1.18 -3.58 -6.17
N PHE A 204 0.33 -2.85 -6.90
CA PHE A 204 0.66 -1.58 -7.57
C PHE A 204 1.84 -1.69 -8.54
N ILE A 205 1.91 -2.77 -9.27
CA ILE A 205 3.01 -3.02 -10.20
C ILE A 205 2.96 -2.01 -11.35
N ALA A 206 4.00 -1.18 -11.43
CA ALA A 206 4.20 -0.20 -12.49
C ALA A 206 5.69 0.14 -12.65
N ALA A 207 6.14 0.46 -13.87
CA ALA A 207 7.51 0.86 -14.17
C ALA A 207 8.58 -0.05 -13.54
N GLY A 208 8.40 -1.37 -13.60
CA GLY A 208 9.34 -2.38 -13.07
C GLY A 208 9.41 -2.45 -11.53
N ALA A 209 8.49 -1.81 -10.82
CA ALA A 209 8.43 -1.80 -9.35
C ALA A 209 7.08 -2.29 -8.85
N GLY A 210 7.05 -2.83 -7.63
CA GLY A 210 5.82 -3.20 -6.92
C GLY A 210 5.96 -3.02 -5.42
N ASP A 211 4.83 -2.93 -4.71
CA ASP A 211 4.77 -2.85 -3.24
C ASP A 211 4.51 -4.24 -2.66
N LEU A 212 5.43 -4.71 -1.81
CA LEU A 212 5.30 -5.97 -1.10
C LEU A 212 4.50 -5.77 0.19
N GLY A 213 3.45 -6.55 0.36
CA GLY A 213 2.71 -6.68 1.60
C GLY A 213 2.68 -8.13 2.08
N PHE A 214 2.53 -8.36 3.39
CA PHE A 214 2.31 -9.71 3.91
C PHE A 214 1.51 -9.68 5.22
N PHE A 215 0.90 -10.81 5.50
CA PHE A 215 0.24 -11.04 6.78
C PHE A 215 0.44 -12.48 7.24
N THR A 216 0.49 -12.69 8.55
CA THR A 216 0.49 -14.01 9.17
C THR A 216 -0.55 -14.03 10.27
N GLN A 217 -1.41 -15.04 10.27
CA GLN A 217 -2.42 -15.25 11.28
C GLN A 217 -1.79 -15.28 12.69
N PRO A 218 -2.44 -14.68 13.72
CA PRO A 218 -1.85 -14.51 15.05
C PRO A 218 -1.22 -15.78 15.62
N ASP A 219 -1.92 -16.92 15.52
CA ASP A 219 -1.45 -18.22 16.04
C ASP A 219 -0.21 -18.76 15.33
N TYR A 220 0.13 -18.23 14.15
CA TYR A 220 1.24 -18.65 13.30
C TYR A 220 2.38 -17.63 13.25
N ARG A 221 2.25 -16.53 13.98
CA ARG A 221 3.30 -15.50 14.05
C ARG A 221 4.58 -16.08 14.67
N ARG A 222 5.72 -15.49 14.34
CA ARG A 222 7.07 -15.90 14.79
C ARG A 222 7.53 -17.29 14.34
N SER A 223 6.78 -17.94 13.41
CA SER A 223 7.14 -19.24 12.80
C SER A 223 7.95 -19.10 11.50
N GLY A 224 8.17 -17.88 11.00
CA GLY A 224 8.87 -17.63 9.73
C GLY A 224 7.97 -17.68 8.49
N LEU A 225 6.70 -18.06 8.60
CA LEU A 225 5.82 -18.26 7.44
C LEU A 225 5.59 -16.97 6.63
N GLY A 226 5.51 -15.79 7.29
CA GLY A 226 5.42 -14.51 6.57
C GLY A 226 6.66 -14.21 5.73
N THR A 227 7.86 -14.49 6.27
CA THR A 227 9.12 -14.37 5.53
C THR A 227 9.16 -15.33 4.34
N ILE A 228 8.67 -16.56 4.51
CA ILE A 228 8.61 -17.58 3.46
C ILE A 228 7.65 -17.14 2.35
N ALA A 229 6.43 -16.70 2.69
CA ALA A 229 5.47 -16.21 1.71
C ALA A 229 6.02 -15.01 0.93
N ALA A 230 6.63 -14.04 1.63
CA ALA A 230 7.23 -12.88 1.02
C ALA A 230 8.42 -13.25 0.10
N SER A 231 9.25 -14.23 0.50
CA SER A 231 10.36 -14.70 -0.36
C SER A 231 9.87 -15.35 -1.65
N ALA A 232 8.77 -16.13 -1.58
CA ALA A 232 8.15 -16.70 -2.78
C ALA A 232 7.61 -15.61 -3.71
N ALA A 233 6.98 -14.58 -3.15
CA ALA A 233 6.50 -13.43 -3.91
C ALA A 233 7.66 -12.63 -4.55
N LEU A 234 8.75 -12.38 -3.82
CA LEU A 234 9.95 -11.74 -4.38
C LEU A 234 10.55 -12.54 -5.53
N GLU A 235 10.70 -13.87 -5.36
CA GLU A 235 11.24 -14.75 -6.42
C GLU A 235 10.41 -14.66 -7.69
N HIS A 236 9.09 -14.76 -7.55
CA HIS A 236 8.17 -14.65 -8.69
C HIS A 236 8.25 -13.28 -9.34
N GLY A 237 8.23 -12.20 -8.56
CA GLY A 237 8.30 -10.83 -9.05
C GLY A 237 9.55 -10.59 -9.90
N PHE A 238 10.72 -11.00 -9.42
CA PHE A 238 11.95 -10.86 -10.19
C PHE A 238 11.98 -11.79 -11.41
N ALA A 239 11.39 -12.98 -11.33
CA ALA A 239 11.29 -13.89 -12.49
C ALA A 239 10.40 -13.33 -13.62
N ILE A 240 9.37 -12.54 -13.29
CA ILE A 240 8.52 -11.87 -14.30
C ILE A 240 9.05 -10.50 -14.73
N GLY A 241 10.22 -10.07 -14.24
CA GLY A 241 10.94 -8.90 -14.72
C GLY A 241 10.79 -7.65 -13.85
N LEU A 242 10.35 -7.75 -12.60
CA LEU A 242 10.45 -6.62 -11.67
C LEU A 242 11.93 -6.30 -11.41
N GLU A 243 12.27 -5.03 -11.46
CA GLU A 243 13.61 -4.53 -11.16
C GLU A 243 13.81 -4.31 -9.65
N ARG A 244 12.71 -3.98 -8.96
CA ARG A 244 12.72 -3.73 -7.51
C ARG A 244 11.35 -4.01 -6.91
N VAL A 245 11.38 -4.33 -5.62
CA VAL A 245 10.19 -4.42 -4.78
C VAL A 245 10.37 -3.49 -3.58
N ASN A 246 9.39 -2.66 -3.33
CA ASN A 246 9.35 -1.74 -2.19
C ASN A 246 8.58 -2.37 -1.03
N TRP A 247 8.91 -1.92 0.18
CA TRP A 247 8.23 -2.28 1.41
C TRP A 247 8.22 -1.08 2.34
N THR A 248 7.05 -0.65 2.76
CA THR A 248 6.94 0.39 3.78
C THR A 248 6.31 -0.16 5.03
N CYS A 249 6.82 0.21 6.19
CA CYS A 249 6.24 -0.20 7.46
C CYS A 249 6.32 0.91 8.50
N ASP A 250 5.47 0.80 9.52
CA ASP A 250 5.56 1.60 10.72
C ASP A 250 6.90 1.32 11.43
N ALA A 251 7.65 2.36 11.77
CA ALA A 251 8.94 2.23 12.46
C ALA A 251 8.81 1.58 13.84
N THR A 252 7.62 1.66 14.44
CA THR A 252 7.31 1.04 15.73
C THR A 252 6.85 -0.41 15.61
N ASN A 253 6.75 -0.98 14.39
CA ASN A 253 6.41 -2.38 14.16
C ASN A 253 7.66 -3.26 14.02
N PRO A 254 8.22 -3.81 15.12
CA PRO A 254 9.45 -4.59 15.08
C PRO A 254 9.30 -5.90 14.31
N GLY A 255 8.08 -6.40 14.14
CA GLY A 255 7.80 -7.61 13.35
C GLY A 255 8.04 -7.37 11.87
N SER A 256 7.50 -6.27 11.32
CA SER A 256 7.73 -5.85 9.94
C SER A 256 9.18 -5.51 9.67
N VAL A 257 9.81 -4.70 10.53
CA VAL A 257 11.22 -4.31 10.38
C VAL A 257 12.12 -5.55 10.30
N ARG A 258 12.01 -6.47 11.27
CA ARG A 258 12.82 -7.71 11.28
C ARG A 258 12.55 -8.61 10.09
N THR A 259 11.33 -8.59 9.53
CA THR A 259 11.02 -9.39 8.34
C THR A 259 11.68 -8.77 7.11
N ALA A 260 11.63 -7.46 6.93
CA ALA A 260 12.33 -6.77 5.84
C ALA A 260 13.85 -7.04 5.88
N GLU A 261 14.47 -6.93 7.06
CA GLU A 261 15.89 -7.24 7.27
C GLU A 261 16.23 -8.70 6.93
N LYS A 262 15.40 -9.67 7.37
CA LYS A 262 15.60 -11.10 7.05
C LYS A 262 15.48 -11.37 5.55
N LEU A 263 14.58 -10.68 4.86
CA LEU A 263 14.43 -10.77 3.41
C LEU A 263 15.63 -10.16 2.67
N GLY A 264 16.54 -9.48 3.37
CA GLY A 264 17.68 -8.79 2.79
C GLY A 264 17.30 -7.52 2.06
N LEU A 265 16.16 -6.92 2.43
CA LEU A 265 15.76 -5.62 1.92
C LEU A 265 16.62 -4.52 2.56
N GLU A 266 17.04 -3.55 1.77
CA GLU A 266 17.82 -2.41 2.21
C GLU A 266 16.88 -1.29 2.69
N ARG A 267 17.12 -0.75 3.89
CA ARG A 267 16.42 0.46 4.35
C ARG A 267 16.99 1.67 3.61
N VAL A 268 16.17 2.30 2.80
CA VAL A 268 16.60 3.37 1.89
C VAL A 268 16.15 4.75 2.33
N GLU A 269 15.08 4.83 3.11
CA GLU A 269 14.50 6.10 3.53
C GLU A 269 13.74 5.98 4.85
N ASP A 270 13.79 7.04 5.66
CA ASP A 270 12.93 7.26 6.80
C ASP A 270 12.06 8.48 6.51
N TYR A 271 10.77 8.36 6.69
CA TYR A 271 9.85 9.48 6.45
C TYR A 271 8.74 9.54 7.50
N GLN A 272 8.04 10.67 7.52
CA GLN A 272 6.87 10.87 8.35
C GLN A 272 5.61 10.77 7.49
N GLN A 273 4.65 9.99 7.95
CA GLN A 273 3.34 9.89 7.33
C GLN A 273 2.31 10.60 8.20
N ALA A 274 1.59 11.54 7.62
CA ALA A 274 0.52 12.21 8.32
C ALA A 274 -0.78 11.38 8.23
N VAL A 275 -1.50 11.26 9.34
CA VAL A 275 -2.73 10.46 9.44
C VAL A 275 -3.87 11.31 9.94
N LEU A 276 -4.99 11.24 9.22
CA LEU A 276 -6.27 11.83 9.62
C LEU A 276 -7.28 10.72 9.92
N LEU A 277 -7.76 10.68 11.15
CA LEU A 277 -8.79 9.76 11.60
C LEU A 277 -10.16 10.43 11.47
N MET A 278 -11.03 9.85 10.65
CA MET A 278 -12.28 10.47 10.21
C MET A 278 -13.47 10.29 11.18
N ASN A 279 -13.28 9.48 12.24
CA ASN A 279 -14.32 9.24 13.28
C ASN A 279 -13.72 8.63 14.54
N GLU A 280 -14.47 8.68 15.66
CA GLU A 280 -14.03 8.14 16.96
C GLU A 280 -13.73 6.62 16.93
N LYS A 281 -14.47 5.84 16.15
CA LYS A 281 -14.22 4.40 15.99
C LYS A 281 -12.84 4.15 15.38
N SER A 282 -12.45 4.98 14.42
CA SER A 282 -11.12 4.93 13.81
C SER A 282 -10.03 5.31 14.79
N HIS A 283 -10.27 6.31 15.67
CA HIS A 283 -9.37 6.65 16.76
C HIS A 283 -9.14 5.45 17.68
N MET A 284 -10.20 4.81 18.15
CA MET A 284 -10.08 3.66 19.05
C MET A 284 -9.38 2.46 18.40
N ALA A 285 -9.66 2.21 17.11
CA ALA A 285 -9.04 1.09 16.37
C ALA A 285 -7.57 1.36 16.07
N PHE A 286 -7.20 2.61 15.77
CA PHE A 286 -5.85 3.00 15.39
C PHE A 286 -4.86 2.87 16.57
N PHE A 287 -5.26 3.34 17.77
CA PHE A 287 -4.41 3.28 18.96
C PHE A 287 -4.42 1.92 19.69
N ARG A 288 -5.25 0.96 19.27
CA ARG A 288 -5.28 -0.43 19.79
C ARG A 288 -4.50 -1.43 18.92
N ARG A 289 -3.77 -0.97 17.91
CA ARG A 289 -2.90 -1.82 17.09
C ARG A 289 -1.60 -2.10 17.85
N ASP A 290 -1.67 -3.04 18.82
CA ASP A 290 -0.51 -3.65 19.45
C ASP A 290 0.00 -4.86 18.65
#